data_2d10e8b0e300ecffac991b66202c2994
#
_entry.id   2d10e8b0e300ecffac991b66202c2994
#
_cell.length_a   1.000
_cell.length_b   1.000
_cell.length_c   1.000
_cell.angle_alpha   90.00
_cell.angle_beta   90.00
_cell.angle_gamma   90.00
#
_symmetry.space_group_name_H-M   'P 1'
#
loop_
_entity.id
_entity.type
_entity.pdbx_description
1 polymer ?
#
loop_
_entity_poly.entity_id
_entity_poly.type
_entity_poly.pdbx_seq_one_letter_code
_entity_poly.pdbx_strand_id
1 'polypeptide(L)'
;MKIDNKLKPSDLTVAIEKVLTLAARKVKSIDKSWKPESGTPVFTVKGKYTSMGWTEWTQGFMFGNILLAGDGLDDAKLMKLGTDRTLQYMLPHVTHIGVHDHGFNNLSTYGNIIRLIREKKMKDTAGIEATCKTAVAASGAVQASRWSGVRQEFKDKHSAKTRMLGYIYSFNGPHSLFIDTMRTTRILGVAWQLGHVLMHENDRAADLLKRSVLHGLATSQYIVYHGDTEKTYDVAGRTAHEGTFNRNDGCFRARSTQQGYSPFSTWTRGLAWAMLGYAEELEFFKTISPAKFKEATGLNKSEVLKVYENCAKQTCDHYIKDCTSLDGITYWDDGAPNLHKLGDWQNADADPYNDHEPVDASASAIAAQGLIRLGKYLGATKGKKYLQAGLTVAKTLFDTPYLSTKANHQGLLLHSIYHWPNHWDHVPAG
;
A
#
# COMPACT_ATOMS: atom_id res chain seq x y z
N MET A 1 -19.51 6.91 -4.80
CA MET A 1 -19.48 7.80 -3.61
C MET A 1 -19.93 9.22 -3.93
N LYS A 2 -20.44 9.95 -2.92
CA LYS A 2 -20.77 11.39 -3.01
C LYS A 2 -19.58 12.24 -2.55
N ILE A 3 -18.87 12.84 -3.49
CA ILE A 3 -17.70 13.67 -3.20
C ILE A 3 -18.13 15.04 -2.65
N ASP A 4 -17.61 15.44 -1.50
CA ASP A 4 -17.76 16.78 -0.96
C ASP A 4 -16.81 17.75 -1.69
N ASN A 5 -17.34 18.38 -2.75
CA ASN A 5 -16.57 19.27 -3.63
C ASN A 5 -16.15 20.61 -2.99
N LYS A 6 -16.56 20.89 -1.75
CA LYS A 6 -16.22 22.10 -1.01
C LYS A 6 -15.18 21.85 0.08
N LEU A 7 -14.95 20.59 0.44
CA LEU A 7 -14.05 20.21 1.52
C LEU A 7 -12.61 20.61 1.21
N LYS A 8 -11.95 21.28 2.16
CA LYS A 8 -10.56 21.70 2.09
C LYS A 8 -9.74 20.96 3.14
N PRO A 9 -8.42 20.78 2.93
CA PRO A 9 -7.56 20.17 3.95
C PRO A 9 -7.64 20.87 5.32
N SER A 10 -7.79 22.20 5.35
CA SER A 10 -7.95 22.99 6.58
C SER A 10 -9.18 22.60 7.40
N ASP A 11 -10.23 22.13 6.75
CA ASP A 11 -11.49 21.76 7.42
C ASP A 11 -11.33 20.47 8.26
N LEU A 12 -10.27 19.71 7.99
CA LEU A 12 -9.95 18.48 8.72
C LEU A 12 -8.94 18.68 9.86
N THR A 13 -8.42 19.88 10.10
CA THR A 13 -7.35 20.15 11.07
C THR A 13 -7.70 19.62 12.47
N VAL A 14 -8.87 19.98 12.99
CA VAL A 14 -9.34 19.55 14.33
C VAL A 14 -9.49 18.02 14.41
N ALA A 15 -10.03 17.40 13.35
CA ALA A 15 -10.17 15.94 13.29
C ALA A 15 -8.80 15.24 13.23
N ILE A 16 -7.84 15.78 12.49
CA ILE A 16 -6.45 15.28 12.41
C ILE A 16 -5.78 15.35 13.79
N GLU A 17 -5.89 16.47 14.50
CA GLU A 17 -5.33 16.63 15.85
C GLU A 17 -5.94 15.62 16.84
N LYS A 18 -7.26 15.39 16.76
CA LYS A 18 -7.95 14.35 17.54
C LYS A 18 -7.40 12.95 17.23
N VAL A 19 -7.27 12.61 15.93
CA VAL A 19 -6.73 11.31 15.47
C VAL A 19 -5.30 11.11 15.98
N LEU A 20 -4.42 12.10 15.83
CA LEU A 20 -3.03 12.04 16.27
C LEU A 20 -2.92 11.88 17.80
N THR A 21 -3.74 12.61 18.56
CA THR A 21 -3.80 12.49 20.03
C THR A 21 -4.24 11.09 20.46
N LEU A 22 -5.26 10.53 19.81
CA LEU A 22 -5.71 9.15 20.05
C LEU A 22 -4.63 8.14 19.65
N ALA A 23 -4.00 8.32 18.49
CA ALA A 23 -2.92 7.47 18.02
C ALA A 23 -1.77 7.42 19.03
N ALA A 24 -1.32 8.58 19.54
CA ALA A 24 -0.25 8.66 20.54
C ALA A 24 -0.57 7.88 21.82
N ARG A 25 -1.82 7.91 22.30
CA ARG A 25 -2.25 7.12 23.47
C ARG A 25 -2.23 5.62 23.16
N LYS A 26 -2.76 5.24 21.99
CA LYS A 26 -2.89 3.83 21.60
C LYS A 26 -1.53 3.19 21.32
N VAL A 27 -0.61 3.85 20.63
CA VAL A 27 0.74 3.32 20.38
C VAL A 27 1.51 3.13 21.70
N LYS A 28 1.36 4.03 22.68
CA LYS A 28 1.93 3.86 24.03
C LYS A 28 1.33 2.66 24.77
N SER A 29 0.02 2.44 24.61
CA SER A 29 -0.67 1.28 25.19
C SER A 29 -0.21 -0.03 24.58
N ILE A 30 -0.05 -0.05 23.25
CA ILE A 30 0.45 -1.22 22.51
C ILE A 30 1.90 -1.51 22.95
N ASP A 31 2.79 -0.52 22.89
CA ASP A 31 4.21 -0.68 23.27
C ASP A 31 4.39 -1.20 24.69
N LYS A 32 3.56 -0.73 25.64
CA LYS A 32 3.59 -1.18 27.05
C LYS A 32 3.20 -2.66 27.22
N SER A 33 2.26 -3.15 26.41
CA SER A 33 1.71 -4.51 26.54
C SER A 33 2.36 -5.52 25.60
N TRP A 34 2.93 -5.06 24.49
CA TRP A 34 3.53 -5.92 23.49
C TRP A 34 4.89 -6.47 23.94
N LYS A 35 5.13 -7.72 23.59
CA LYS A 35 6.41 -8.40 23.76
C LYS A 35 6.74 -9.14 22.48
N PRO A 36 8.02 -9.36 22.16
CA PRO A 36 8.43 -10.10 20.94
C PRO A 36 7.75 -11.46 20.81
N GLU A 37 7.56 -12.16 21.91
CA GLU A 37 6.92 -13.49 21.93
C GLU A 37 5.43 -13.44 21.56
N SER A 38 4.82 -12.27 21.62
CA SER A 38 3.41 -12.09 21.23
C SER A 38 3.20 -12.07 19.73
N GLY A 39 4.27 -12.08 18.93
CA GLY A 39 4.19 -11.93 17.48
C GLY A 39 3.76 -10.54 17.05
N THR A 40 3.50 -10.37 15.76
CA THR A 40 3.16 -9.06 15.19
C THR A 40 1.67 -8.75 15.37
N PRO A 41 1.29 -7.55 15.88
CA PRO A 41 -0.11 -7.15 16.04
C PRO A 41 -0.81 -7.03 14.68
N VAL A 42 -2.00 -7.62 14.55
CA VAL A 42 -2.78 -7.64 13.29
C VAL A 42 -4.18 -7.08 13.50
N PHE A 43 -4.97 -7.68 14.38
CA PHE A 43 -6.33 -7.28 14.69
C PHE A 43 -6.59 -7.32 16.21
N THR A 44 -7.68 -6.73 16.64
CA THR A 44 -8.02 -6.69 18.08
C THR A 44 -9.09 -7.72 18.42
N VAL A 45 -8.90 -8.39 19.56
CA VAL A 45 -9.92 -9.19 20.21
C VAL A 45 -10.21 -8.56 21.57
N LYS A 46 -11.46 -8.25 21.86
CA LYS A 46 -11.86 -7.51 23.09
C LYS A 46 -11.03 -6.23 23.32
N GLY A 47 -10.75 -5.52 22.23
CA GLY A 47 -10.00 -4.26 22.26
C GLY A 47 -8.49 -4.38 22.48
N LYS A 48 -7.92 -5.58 22.49
CA LYS A 48 -6.48 -5.82 22.60
C LYS A 48 -5.95 -6.45 21.32
N TYR A 49 -4.79 -5.98 20.86
CA TYR A 49 -4.16 -6.58 19.70
C TYR A 49 -3.74 -8.02 19.96
N THR A 50 -3.97 -8.84 18.96
CA THR A 50 -3.49 -10.22 18.85
C THR A 50 -2.70 -10.39 17.56
N SER A 51 -1.97 -11.49 17.47
CA SER A 51 -1.16 -11.84 16.33
C SER A 51 -1.74 -13.04 15.57
N MET A 52 -1.25 -13.22 14.37
CA MET A 52 -1.50 -14.39 13.55
C MET A 52 -0.23 -14.73 12.77
N GLY A 53 0.00 -15.99 12.47
CA GLY A 53 1.11 -16.40 11.59
C GLY A 53 1.04 -15.70 10.22
N TRP A 54 2.19 -15.41 9.65
CA TRP A 54 2.36 -14.72 8.36
C TRP A 54 1.98 -13.25 8.32
N THR A 55 2.03 -12.58 9.45
CA THR A 55 1.60 -11.19 9.57
C THR A 55 2.74 -10.23 9.89
N GLU A 56 3.96 -10.70 9.79
CA GLU A 56 5.17 -9.91 10.08
C GLU A 56 5.27 -8.64 9.22
N TRP A 57 4.56 -8.55 8.10
CA TRP A 57 4.48 -7.35 7.29
C TRP A 57 3.84 -6.15 8.02
N THR A 58 3.08 -6.40 9.09
CA THR A 58 2.47 -5.35 9.93
C THR A 58 3.42 -4.78 10.98
N GLN A 59 4.57 -5.42 11.25
CA GLN A 59 5.53 -4.99 12.27
C GLN A 59 6.05 -3.57 12.01
N GLY A 60 6.33 -3.25 10.76
CA GLY A 60 6.77 -1.92 10.36
C GLY A 60 5.71 -0.83 10.62
N PHE A 61 4.44 -1.16 10.48
CA PHE A 61 3.37 -0.23 10.82
C PHE A 61 3.23 -0.02 12.32
N MET A 62 3.45 -1.05 13.15
CA MET A 62 3.43 -0.92 14.60
C MET A 62 4.42 0.16 15.05
N PHE A 63 5.69 0.06 14.69
CA PHE A 63 6.71 1.02 15.11
C PHE A 63 6.67 2.31 14.30
N GLY A 64 6.33 2.23 13.01
CA GLY A 64 6.13 3.39 12.14
C GLY A 64 5.02 4.31 12.63
N ASN A 65 3.94 3.77 13.20
CA ASN A 65 2.87 4.58 13.79
C ASN A 65 3.33 5.37 15.01
N ILE A 66 4.30 4.86 15.80
CA ILE A 66 4.91 5.61 16.90
C ILE A 66 5.67 6.84 16.34
N LEU A 67 6.44 6.64 15.28
CA LEU A 67 7.18 7.71 14.60
C LEU A 67 6.22 8.76 14.01
N LEU A 68 5.14 8.31 13.33
CA LEU A 68 4.17 9.22 12.71
C LEU A 68 3.37 10.01 13.76
N ALA A 69 2.99 9.38 14.88
CA ALA A 69 2.32 10.08 15.97
C ALA A 69 3.25 11.11 16.62
N GLY A 70 4.54 10.77 16.79
CA GLY A 70 5.55 11.68 17.29
C GLY A 70 5.76 12.88 16.36
N ASP A 71 5.86 12.63 15.05
CA ASP A 71 5.99 13.66 14.02
C ASP A 71 4.78 14.61 13.99
N GLY A 72 3.58 14.05 13.97
CA GLY A 72 2.35 14.85 13.87
C GLY A 72 2.05 15.70 15.11
N LEU A 73 2.57 15.30 16.28
CA LEU A 73 2.39 16.03 17.55
C LEU A 73 3.65 16.79 18.02
N ASP A 74 4.72 16.77 17.23
CA ASP A 74 6.03 17.29 17.60
C ASP A 74 6.54 16.72 18.96
N ASP A 75 6.24 15.42 19.21
CA ASP A 75 6.60 14.70 20.45
C ASP A 75 7.95 13.97 20.26
N ALA A 76 9.06 14.63 20.68
CA ALA A 76 10.40 14.07 20.61
C ALA A 76 10.56 12.74 21.37
N LYS A 77 9.77 12.50 22.44
CA LYS A 77 9.82 11.24 23.20
C LYS A 77 9.22 10.10 22.42
N LEU A 78 8.12 10.35 21.69
CA LEU A 78 7.55 9.35 20.77
C LEU A 78 8.48 9.06 19.60
N MET A 79 9.07 10.09 18.97
CA MET A 79 10.03 9.90 17.89
C MET A 79 11.22 9.06 18.36
N LYS A 80 11.74 9.34 19.56
CA LYS A 80 12.81 8.53 20.18
C LYS A 80 12.36 7.10 20.42
N LEU A 81 11.17 6.89 21.01
CA LEU A 81 10.64 5.54 21.25
C LEU A 81 10.51 4.74 19.97
N GLY A 82 9.92 5.31 18.90
CA GLY A 82 9.81 4.65 17.60
C GLY A 82 11.16 4.31 16.97
N THR A 83 12.15 5.18 17.16
CA THR A 83 13.54 4.94 16.72
C THR A 83 14.17 3.78 17.49
N ASP A 84 14.08 3.79 18.81
CA ASP A 84 14.64 2.75 19.68
C ASP A 84 14.03 1.37 19.32
N ARG A 85 12.71 1.31 19.14
CA ARG A 85 11.99 0.08 18.76
C ARG A 85 12.36 -0.42 17.37
N THR A 86 12.52 0.52 16.42
CA THR A 86 12.98 0.20 15.06
C THR A 86 14.37 -0.44 15.09
N LEU A 87 15.33 0.18 15.76
CA LEU A 87 16.70 -0.32 15.84
C LEU A 87 16.79 -1.65 16.59
N GLN A 88 15.93 -1.84 17.60
CA GLN A 88 15.92 -3.05 18.44
C GLN A 88 15.29 -4.26 17.72
N TYR A 89 14.20 -4.07 16.95
CA TYR A 89 13.37 -5.18 16.52
C TYR A 89 13.22 -5.35 15.01
N MET A 90 13.57 -4.34 14.19
CA MET A 90 13.30 -4.42 12.76
C MET A 90 14.42 -5.06 11.92
N LEU A 91 15.56 -5.39 12.51
CA LEU A 91 16.69 -5.95 11.78
C LEU A 91 16.36 -7.25 11.01
N PRO A 92 15.57 -8.21 11.55
CA PRO A 92 15.19 -9.41 10.80
C PRO A 92 14.42 -9.12 9.52
N HIS A 93 13.64 -8.02 9.48
CA HIS A 93 12.86 -7.62 8.31
C HIS A 93 13.71 -7.01 7.18
N VAL A 94 14.93 -6.56 7.47
CA VAL A 94 15.86 -6.04 6.46
C VAL A 94 16.26 -7.12 5.47
N THR A 95 16.45 -8.35 5.96
CA THR A 95 16.95 -9.49 5.18
C THR A 95 15.92 -10.61 5.01
N HIS A 96 14.66 -10.35 5.23
CA HIS A 96 13.60 -11.38 5.16
C HIS A 96 13.33 -11.79 3.71
N ILE A 97 14.07 -12.76 3.20
CA ILE A 97 13.95 -13.26 1.82
C ILE A 97 12.61 -13.95 1.50
N GLY A 98 11.85 -14.35 2.51
CA GLY A 98 10.59 -15.08 2.37
C GLY A 98 9.39 -14.25 1.88
N VAL A 99 9.47 -12.93 1.96
CA VAL A 99 8.34 -12.03 1.69
C VAL A 99 8.72 -10.90 0.73
N HIS A 100 7.69 -10.25 0.16
CA HIS A 100 7.81 -9.07 -0.70
C HIS A 100 7.49 -7.75 0.04
N ASP A 101 7.31 -7.78 1.35
CA ASP A 101 6.76 -6.69 2.17
C ASP A 101 7.79 -5.67 2.67
N HIS A 102 8.98 -5.66 2.09
CA HIS A 102 10.09 -4.81 2.54
C HIS A 102 9.74 -3.33 2.59
N GLY A 103 8.98 -2.84 1.60
CA GLY A 103 8.52 -1.45 1.56
C GLY A 103 7.50 -1.13 2.66
N PHE A 104 6.66 -2.08 3.09
CA PHE A 104 5.77 -1.91 4.22
C PHE A 104 6.55 -1.80 5.53
N ASN A 105 7.46 -2.73 5.77
CA ASN A 105 8.20 -2.81 7.02
C ASN A 105 9.28 -1.71 7.14
N ASN A 106 10.17 -1.63 6.17
CA ASN A 106 11.41 -0.89 6.34
C ASN A 106 11.31 0.60 5.94
N LEU A 107 10.37 0.98 5.05
CA LEU A 107 10.10 2.40 4.80
C LEU A 107 9.23 3.03 5.88
N SER A 108 8.31 2.27 6.49
CA SER A 108 7.50 2.76 7.60
C SER A 108 8.34 3.03 8.86
N THR A 109 9.49 2.38 9.00
CA THR A 109 10.42 2.48 10.13
C THR A 109 11.68 3.23 9.76
N TYR A 110 12.71 2.56 9.28
CA TYR A 110 14.00 3.17 8.89
C TYR A 110 13.83 4.34 7.90
N GLY A 111 12.92 4.20 6.92
CA GLY A 111 12.62 5.27 5.96
C GLY A 111 12.05 6.52 6.62
N ASN A 112 11.16 6.39 7.59
CA ASN A 112 10.63 7.52 8.36
C ASN A 112 11.69 8.17 9.25
N ILE A 113 12.59 7.40 9.85
CA ILE A 113 13.71 7.96 10.63
C ILE A 113 14.60 8.82 9.75
N ILE A 114 15.00 8.33 8.56
CA ILE A 114 15.77 9.10 7.58
C ILE A 114 15.03 10.40 7.23
N ARG A 115 13.72 10.33 6.99
CA ARG A 115 12.89 11.49 6.66
C ARG A 115 12.90 12.52 7.80
N LEU A 116 12.65 12.09 9.03
CA LEU A 116 12.60 12.97 10.20
C LEU A 116 13.94 13.69 10.44
N ILE A 117 15.07 13.01 10.24
CA ILE A 117 16.41 13.62 10.34
C ILE A 117 16.61 14.65 9.21
N ARG A 118 16.28 14.31 7.97
CA ARG A 118 16.40 15.21 6.81
C ARG A 118 15.51 16.46 6.93
N GLU A 119 14.32 16.31 7.52
CA GLU A 119 13.40 17.40 7.81
C GLU A 119 13.78 18.20 9.07
N LYS A 120 14.89 17.83 9.73
CA LYS A 120 15.39 18.47 10.97
C LYS A 120 14.45 18.37 12.17
N LYS A 121 13.53 17.41 12.16
CA LYS A 121 12.64 17.08 13.27
C LYS A 121 13.31 16.18 14.31
N MET A 122 14.35 15.46 13.89
CA MET A 122 15.22 14.67 14.76
C MET A 122 16.68 15.02 14.50
N LYS A 123 17.50 14.92 15.56
CA LYS A 123 18.96 15.01 15.42
C LYS A 123 19.52 13.65 15.01
N ASP A 124 20.50 13.64 14.11
CA ASP A 124 21.30 12.45 13.86
C ASP A 124 22.29 12.26 15.01
N THR A 125 22.01 11.33 15.89
CA THR A 125 22.87 10.97 17.02
C THR A 125 23.47 9.61 16.78
N ALA A 126 24.78 9.46 17.03
CA ALA A 126 25.51 8.19 16.89
C ALA A 126 25.39 7.52 15.49
N GLY A 127 25.20 8.29 14.42
CA GLY A 127 25.13 7.77 13.06
C GLY A 127 23.86 6.98 12.74
N ILE A 128 22.75 7.31 13.38
CA ILE A 128 21.45 6.65 13.15
C ILE A 128 21.03 6.76 11.69
N GLU A 129 21.22 7.94 11.05
CA GLU A 129 20.86 8.11 9.63
C GLU A 129 21.65 7.15 8.73
N ALA A 130 22.94 6.98 8.96
CA ALA A 130 23.78 6.05 8.20
C ALA A 130 23.32 4.61 8.38
N THR A 131 23.01 4.19 9.61
CA THR A 131 22.46 2.86 9.92
C THR A 131 21.13 2.62 9.19
N CYS A 132 20.22 3.59 9.25
CA CYS A 132 18.91 3.49 8.58
C CYS A 132 19.05 3.45 7.05
N LYS A 133 19.97 4.24 6.46
CA LYS A 133 20.26 4.19 5.01
C LYS A 133 20.79 2.81 4.60
N THR A 134 21.71 2.24 5.39
CA THR A 134 22.22 0.88 5.12
C THR A 134 21.10 -0.16 5.19
N ALA A 135 20.23 -0.10 6.21
CA ALA A 135 19.09 -0.99 6.33
C ALA A 135 18.13 -0.90 5.14
N VAL A 136 17.78 0.31 4.71
CA VAL A 136 16.90 0.53 3.53
C VAL A 136 17.56 0.04 2.24
N ALA A 137 18.86 0.33 2.06
CA ALA A 137 19.61 -0.12 0.89
C ALA A 137 19.66 -1.65 0.80
N ALA A 138 20.05 -2.33 1.88
CA ALA A 138 20.09 -3.79 1.96
C ALA A 138 18.69 -4.40 1.73
N SER A 139 17.67 -3.86 2.37
CA SER A 139 16.29 -4.33 2.22
C SER A 139 15.78 -4.17 0.79
N GLY A 140 16.11 -3.08 0.10
CA GLY A 140 15.78 -2.89 -1.31
C GLY A 140 16.46 -3.93 -2.21
N ALA A 141 17.72 -4.27 -1.95
CA ALA A 141 18.42 -5.33 -2.69
C ALA A 141 17.79 -6.71 -2.43
N VAL A 142 17.43 -7.02 -1.19
CA VAL A 142 16.74 -8.28 -0.84
C VAL A 142 15.39 -8.38 -1.54
N GLN A 143 14.57 -7.34 -1.53
CA GLN A 143 13.32 -7.35 -2.30
C GLN A 143 13.59 -7.48 -3.80
N ALA A 144 14.61 -6.81 -4.33
CA ALA A 144 14.98 -6.91 -5.73
C ALA A 144 15.39 -8.33 -6.12
N SER A 145 16.01 -9.12 -5.23
CA SER A 145 16.41 -10.51 -5.52
C SER A 145 15.21 -11.43 -5.77
N ARG A 146 14.02 -11.08 -5.30
CA ARG A 146 12.76 -11.81 -5.52
C ARG A 146 12.22 -11.52 -6.93
N TRP A 147 12.92 -11.90 -7.95
CA TRP A 147 12.62 -11.53 -9.32
C TRP A 147 12.24 -12.71 -10.20
N SER A 148 11.12 -12.59 -10.90
CA SER A 148 10.72 -13.50 -11.98
C SER A 148 10.60 -12.74 -13.29
N GLY A 149 11.27 -13.23 -14.33
CA GLY A 149 11.13 -12.72 -15.69
C GLY A 149 9.89 -13.28 -16.36
N VAL A 150 9.22 -12.44 -17.15
CA VAL A 150 8.11 -12.85 -18.01
C VAL A 150 8.63 -13.08 -19.42
N ARG A 151 8.39 -14.26 -19.99
CA ARG A 151 8.89 -14.61 -21.34
C ARG A 151 8.05 -14.04 -22.48
N GLN A 152 6.77 -13.77 -22.23
CA GLN A 152 5.96 -13.13 -23.26
C GLN A 152 6.43 -11.70 -23.49
N GLU A 153 6.71 -11.40 -24.75
CA GLU A 153 7.01 -10.04 -25.15
C GLU A 153 5.77 -9.16 -25.01
N PHE A 154 5.87 -8.16 -24.16
CA PHE A 154 4.84 -7.17 -24.02
C PHE A 154 4.89 -6.19 -25.20
N LYS A 155 3.88 -6.20 -26.05
CA LYS A 155 3.66 -5.14 -27.02
C LYS A 155 3.00 -3.97 -26.31
N ASP A 156 3.78 -2.92 -26.08
CA ASP A 156 3.23 -1.67 -25.58
C ASP A 156 2.26 -1.11 -26.63
N LYS A 157 0.99 -0.94 -26.26
CA LYS A 157 -0.04 -0.38 -27.15
C LYS A 157 0.26 1.05 -27.60
N HIS A 158 1.15 1.74 -26.90
CA HIS A 158 1.54 3.14 -27.18
C HIS A 158 2.91 3.26 -27.86
N SER A 159 3.67 2.17 -27.92
CA SER A 159 4.91 2.09 -28.69
C SER A 159 5.03 0.70 -29.30
N ALA A 160 5.37 0.61 -30.56
CA ALA A 160 5.56 -0.67 -31.27
C ALA A 160 6.77 -1.49 -30.76
N LYS A 161 7.30 -1.13 -29.58
CA LYS A 161 8.47 -1.76 -28.97
C LYS A 161 8.07 -2.92 -28.08
N THR A 162 8.63 -4.06 -28.34
CA THR A 162 8.54 -5.27 -27.51
C THR A 162 9.45 -5.13 -26.31
N ARG A 163 8.95 -5.46 -25.11
CA ARG A 163 9.72 -5.39 -23.86
C ARG A 163 9.66 -6.73 -23.13
N MET A 164 10.79 -7.13 -22.55
CA MET A 164 10.80 -8.20 -21.55
C MET A 164 10.37 -7.62 -20.23
N LEU A 165 9.24 -8.08 -19.68
CA LEU A 165 8.76 -7.73 -18.37
C LEU A 165 9.30 -8.68 -17.29
N GLY A 166 9.10 -8.31 -16.05
CA GLY A 166 9.37 -9.13 -14.90
C GLY A 166 8.72 -8.50 -13.67
N TYR A 167 8.69 -9.23 -12.60
CA TYR A 167 8.02 -8.79 -11.36
C TYR A 167 8.76 -9.29 -10.12
N ILE A 168 8.58 -8.56 -9.01
CA ILE A 168 8.90 -9.03 -7.67
C ILE A 168 7.82 -10.03 -7.28
N TYR A 169 8.22 -11.27 -7.03
CA TYR A 169 7.25 -12.30 -6.70
C TYR A 169 6.83 -12.29 -5.22
N SER A 170 5.59 -12.68 -4.98
CA SER A 170 4.97 -12.72 -3.66
C SER A 170 5.53 -13.84 -2.78
N PHE A 171 5.09 -13.94 -1.53
CA PHE A 171 5.45 -15.05 -0.64
C PHE A 171 4.98 -16.43 -1.16
N ASN A 172 4.01 -16.48 -2.09
CA ASN A 172 3.61 -17.74 -2.74
C ASN A 172 4.69 -18.35 -3.63
N GLY A 173 5.72 -17.58 -3.97
CA GLY A 173 6.85 -18.05 -4.77
C GLY A 173 6.92 -17.45 -6.18
N PRO A 174 7.92 -17.90 -6.97
CA PRO A 174 8.28 -17.25 -8.23
C PRO A 174 7.19 -17.19 -9.32
N HIS A 175 6.12 -17.96 -9.17
CA HIS A 175 4.98 -17.97 -10.10
C HIS A 175 3.94 -16.87 -9.82
N SER A 176 4.08 -16.13 -8.73
CA SER A 176 3.00 -15.31 -8.17
C SER A 176 3.36 -13.82 -8.14
N LEU A 177 2.56 -13.01 -8.83
CA LEU A 177 2.58 -11.55 -8.82
C LEU A 177 1.35 -11.06 -8.04
N PHE A 178 1.56 -10.40 -6.89
CA PHE A 178 0.49 -9.79 -6.09
C PHE A 178 0.34 -8.31 -6.38
N ILE A 179 -0.90 -7.82 -6.31
CA ILE A 179 -1.24 -6.41 -6.52
C ILE A 179 -0.65 -5.48 -5.46
N ASP A 180 -0.59 -5.91 -4.21
CA ASP A 180 -0.09 -5.14 -3.07
C ASP A 180 1.42 -4.87 -3.14
N THR A 181 2.16 -5.72 -3.87
CA THR A 181 3.58 -5.50 -4.17
C THR A 181 3.82 -4.14 -4.83
N MET A 182 2.84 -3.61 -5.56
CA MET A 182 2.91 -2.29 -6.19
C MET A 182 3.25 -1.20 -5.17
N ARG A 183 2.74 -1.29 -3.93
CA ARG A 183 3.07 -0.34 -2.86
C ARG A 183 4.44 -0.59 -2.24
N THR A 184 4.92 -1.83 -2.19
CA THR A 184 6.19 -2.15 -1.53
C THR A 184 7.42 -1.84 -2.40
N THR A 185 7.27 -1.79 -3.73
CA THR A 185 8.37 -1.52 -4.66
C THR A 185 9.02 -0.15 -4.46
N ARG A 186 8.38 0.77 -3.78
CA ARG A 186 8.97 2.06 -3.42
C ARG A 186 10.32 1.94 -2.71
N ILE A 187 10.57 0.85 -1.96
CA ILE A 187 11.88 0.65 -1.32
C ILE A 187 13.00 0.47 -2.35
N LEU A 188 12.70 -0.08 -3.52
CA LEU A 188 13.66 -0.21 -4.62
C LEU A 188 14.09 1.19 -5.11
N GLY A 189 13.12 2.09 -5.27
CA GLY A 189 13.38 3.48 -5.65
C GLY A 189 14.22 4.23 -4.63
N VAL A 190 13.92 4.09 -3.34
CA VAL A 190 14.68 4.73 -2.25
C VAL A 190 16.09 4.15 -2.15
N ALA A 191 16.25 2.83 -2.23
CA ALA A 191 17.56 2.18 -2.22
C ALA A 191 18.40 2.60 -3.44
N TRP A 192 17.78 2.73 -4.62
CA TRP A 192 18.44 3.26 -5.80
C TRP A 192 18.91 4.72 -5.61
N GLN A 193 18.08 5.59 -4.99
CA GLN A 193 18.49 6.96 -4.65
C GLN A 193 19.69 7.00 -3.69
N LEU A 194 19.84 5.98 -2.85
CA LEU A 194 20.99 5.82 -1.96
C LEU A 194 22.25 5.30 -2.69
N GLY A 195 22.16 5.10 -4.01
CA GLY A 195 23.26 4.61 -4.84
C GLY A 195 23.49 3.10 -4.78
N HIS A 196 22.47 2.34 -4.32
CA HIS A 196 22.60 0.89 -4.17
C HIS A 196 22.16 0.13 -5.41
N VAL A 197 22.75 -1.05 -5.60
CA VAL A 197 22.43 -2.02 -6.64
C VAL A 197 22.36 -3.42 -6.04
N LEU A 198 21.66 -4.32 -6.69
CA LEU A 198 21.74 -5.74 -6.34
C LEU A 198 22.84 -6.40 -7.17
N MET A 199 23.85 -6.94 -6.50
CA MET A 199 24.87 -7.76 -7.16
C MET A 199 24.39 -9.22 -7.29
N HIS A 200 24.48 -9.76 -8.50
CA HIS A 200 24.20 -11.16 -8.83
C HIS A 200 25.48 -11.95 -9.09
N GLU A 201 25.30 -13.25 -9.31
CA GLU A 201 26.39 -14.11 -9.75
C GLU A 201 27.08 -13.55 -11.01
N ASN A 202 28.36 -13.82 -11.15
CA ASN A 202 29.23 -13.32 -12.22
C ASN A 202 29.34 -11.78 -12.23
N ASP A 203 29.30 -11.15 -11.06
CA ASP A 203 29.44 -9.69 -10.85
C ASP A 203 28.45 -8.84 -11.66
N ARG A 204 27.30 -9.39 -11.98
CA ARG A 204 26.25 -8.66 -12.67
C ARG A 204 25.47 -7.79 -11.71
N ALA A 205 25.40 -6.49 -12.00
CA ALA A 205 24.55 -5.57 -11.25
C ALA A 205 23.12 -5.54 -11.84
N ALA A 206 22.11 -5.63 -10.96
CA ALA A 206 20.73 -5.35 -11.31
C ALA A 206 20.34 -3.98 -10.75
N ASP A 207 19.89 -3.11 -11.64
CA ASP A 207 19.39 -1.78 -11.27
C ASP A 207 18.03 -1.89 -10.56
N LEU A 208 17.93 -1.27 -9.38
CA LEU A 208 16.75 -1.37 -8.52
C LEU A 208 15.57 -0.55 -9.09
N LEU A 209 15.84 0.63 -9.67
CA LEU A 209 14.81 1.43 -10.31
C LEU A 209 14.21 0.69 -11.51
N LYS A 210 15.05 0.02 -12.32
CA LYS A 210 14.58 -0.79 -13.42
C LYS A 210 13.63 -1.89 -12.97
N ARG A 211 13.93 -2.60 -11.88
CA ARG A 211 13.05 -3.64 -11.33
C ARG A 211 11.73 -3.08 -10.82
N SER A 212 11.75 -1.91 -10.14
CA SER A 212 10.52 -1.21 -9.75
C SER A 212 9.65 -0.87 -10.95
N VAL A 213 10.24 -0.23 -11.97
CA VAL A 213 9.51 0.17 -13.18
C VAL A 213 8.93 -1.04 -13.94
N LEU A 214 9.72 -2.09 -14.12
CA LEU A 214 9.25 -3.29 -14.82
C LEU A 214 8.15 -4.02 -14.04
N HIS A 215 8.23 -4.03 -12.70
CA HIS A 215 7.17 -4.58 -11.86
C HIS A 215 5.84 -3.84 -12.07
N GLY A 216 5.83 -2.51 -12.03
CA GLY A 216 4.61 -1.74 -12.26
C GLY A 216 4.03 -1.90 -13.67
N LEU A 217 4.89 -2.06 -14.70
CA LEU A 217 4.44 -2.39 -16.04
C LEU A 217 3.83 -3.79 -16.12
N ALA A 218 4.41 -4.79 -15.43
CA ALA A 218 3.86 -6.13 -15.33
C ALA A 218 2.52 -6.14 -14.58
N THR A 219 2.41 -5.39 -13.48
CA THR A 219 1.17 -5.21 -12.73
C THR A 219 0.08 -4.59 -13.61
N SER A 220 0.39 -3.55 -14.38
CA SER A 220 -0.52 -2.97 -15.37
C SER A 220 -1.02 -4.00 -16.38
N GLN A 221 -0.12 -4.82 -16.90
CA GLN A 221 -0.44 -5.78 -17.97
C GLN A 221 -1.28 -6.97 -17.48
N TYR A 222 -0.96 -7.51 -16.29
CA TYR A 222 -1.48 -8.81 -15.86
C TYR A 222 -2.49 -8.75 -14.73
N ILE A 223 -2.49 -7.67 -13.95
CA ILE A 223 -3.34 -7.53 -12.76
C ILE A 223 -4.46 -6.53 -12.97
N VAL A 224 -4.14 -5.34 -13.56
CA VAL A 224 -5.15 -4.30 -13.79
C VAL A 224 -5.98 -4.66 -15.03
N TYR A 225 -7.29 -4.48 -14.92
CA TYR A 225 -8.21 -4.55 -16.04
C TYR A 225 -8.35 -3.16 -16.65
N HIS A 226 -8.36 -3.09 -17.97
CA HIS A 226 -8.37 -1.80 -18.69
C HIS A 226 -9.68 -1.49 -19.43
N GLY A 227 -10.64 -2.44 -19.42
CA GLY A 227 -11.89 -2.32 -20.18
C GLY A 227 -11.67 -2.40 -21.69
N ASP A 228 -10.65 -3.14 -22.11
CA ASP A 228 -10.24 -3.23 -23.52
C ASP A 228 -10.96 -4.34 -24.29
N THR A 229 -11.75 -5.17 -23.59
CA THR A 229 -12.46 -6.31 -24.17
C THR A 229 -13.97 -6.19 -23.92
N GLU A 230 -14.76 -6.92 -24.70
CA GLU A 230 -16.23 -7.00 -24.51
C GLU A 230 -16.64 -7.91 -23.34
N LYS A 231 -15.69 -8.42 -22.55
CA LYS A 231 -15.97 -9.26 -21.41
C LYS A 231 -16.52 -8.44 -20.25
N THR A 232 -17.62 -8.87 -19.66
CA THR A 232 -18.31 -8.16 -18.57
C THR A 232 -17.46 -7.96 -17.32
N TYR A 233 -16.45 -8.80 -17.11
CA TYR A 233 -15.51 -8.67 -16.00
C TYR A 233 -14.35 -7.71 -16.29
N ASP A 234 -14.12 -7.34 -17.57
CA ASP A 234 -13.03 -6.41 -17.94
C ASP A 234 -13.48 -4.97 -17.73
N VAL A 235 -13.60 -4.57 -16.46
CA VAL A 235 -13.98 -3.23 -16.05
C VAL A 235 -12.73 -2.40 -15.82
N ALA A 236 -12.64 -1.26 -16.48
CA ALA A 236 -11.47 -0.37 -16.37
C ALA A 236 -11.18 0.03 -14.91
N GLY A 237 -9.96 -0.26 -14.46
CA GLY A 237 -9.51 0.02 -13.09
C GLY A 237 -9.76 -1.09 -12.08
N ARG A 238 -10.55 -2.11 -12.40
CA ARG A 238 -10.64 -3.34 -11.61
C ARG A 238 -9.26 -3.97 -11.45
N THR A 239 -9.00 -4.64 -10.32
CA THR A 239 -7.75 -5.35 -10.09
C THR A 239 -8.00 -6.77 -9.61
N ALA A 240 -7.31 -7.74 -10.20
CA ALA A 240 -7.19 -9.06 -9.59
C ALA A 240 -6.23 -8.98 -8.38
N HIS A 241 -6.33 -9.92 -7.44
CA HIS A 241 -5.38 -9.99 -6.34
C HIS A 241 -4.02 -10.53 -6.81
N GLU A 242 -4.03 -11.56 -7.65
CA GLU A 242 -2.84 -12.30 -8.07
C GLU A 242 -2.84 -12.55 -9.58
N GLY A 243 -1.65 -12.48 -10.19
CA GLY A 243 -1.37 -13.03 -11.51
C GLY A 243 -0.45 -14.24 -11.39
N THR A 244 -0.83 -15.36 -11.99
CA THR A 244 -0.05 -16.61 -11.93
C THR A 244 0.68 -16.88 -13.23
N PHE A 245 1.90 -17.37 -13.12
CA PHE A 245 2.82 -17.64 -14.25
C PHE A 245 3.32 -19.07 -14.22
N ASN A 246 3.62 -19.62 -15.38
CA ASN A 246 4.25 -20.92 -15.49
C ASN A 246 5.74 -20.81 -15.13
N ARG A 247 6.20 -21.60 -14.17
CA ARG A 247 7.59 -21.59 -13.70
C ARG A 247 8.60 -22.08 -14.75
N ASN A 248 8.17 -22.92 -15.69
CA ASN A 248 9.07 -23.54 -16.67
C ASN A 248 9.35 -22.60 -17.85
N ASP A 249 8.34 -21.85 -18.30
CA ASP A 249 8.43 -21.01 -19.49
C ASP A 249 8.26 -19.53 -19.23
N GLY A 250 7.83 -19.13 -18.02
CA GLY A 250 7.59 -17.71 -17.64
C GLY A 250 6.34 -17.11 -18.27
N CYS A 251 5.47 -17.90 -18.91
CA CYS A 251 4.25 -17.41 -19.52
C CYS A 251 3.15 -17.15 -18.50
N PHE A 252 2.38 -16.08 -18.71
CA PHE A 252 1.19 -15.79 -17.91
C PHE A 252 0.14 -16.90 -18.09
N ARG A 253 -0.45 -17.35 -16.99
CA ARG A 253 -1.47 -18.40 -16.97
C ARG A 253 -2.86 -17.84 -16.73
N ALA A 254 -3.07 -17.22 -15.59
CA ALA A 254 -4.38 -16.71 -15.20
C ALA A 254 -4.27 -15.66 -14.11
N ARG A 255 -5.31 -14.85 -13.99
CA ARG A 255 -5.57 -14.08 -12.78
C ARG A 255 -6.17 -15.00 -11.71
N SER A 256 -5.82 -14.74 -10.46
CA SER A 256 -6.22 -15.50 -9.28
C SER A 256 -6.53 -14.56 -8.12
N THR A 257 -7.01 -15.12 -7.02
CA THR A 257 -7.23 -14.38 -5.79
C THR A 257 -7.05 -15.31 -4.58
N GLN A 258 -6.59 -14.74 -3.47
CA GLN A 258 -6.57 -15.40 -2.17
C GLN A 258 -7.39 -14.60 -1.15
N GLN A 259 -7.22 -13.27 -1.13
CA GLN A 259 -7.89 -12.39 -0.17
C GLN A 259 -9.18 -11.78 -0.73
N GLY A 260 -9.40 -11.81 -2.05
CA GLY A 260 -10.64 -11.39 -2.69
C GLY A 260 -11.63 -12.53 -2.89
N TYR A 261 -12.85 -12.20 -3.28
CA TYR A 261 -13.89 -13.16 -3.59
C TYR A 261 -13.62 -13.91 -4.90
N SER A 262 -13.19 -13.19 -5.93
CA SER A 262 -12.98 -13.73 -7.26
C SER A 262 -11.83 -13.00 -7.97
N PRO A 263 -11.12 -13.67 -8.92
CA PRO A 263 -10.19 -12.95 -9.81
C PRO A 263 -10.90 -11.98 -10.76
N PHE A 264 -12.22 -12.02 -10.86
CA PHE A 264 -13.06 -11.16 -11.70
C PHE A 264 -13.82 -10.09 -10.91
N SER A 265 -13.65 -10.04 -9.60
CA SER A 265 -14.07 -8.96 -8.70
C SER A 265 -12.85 -8.23 -8.15
N THR A 266 -13.05 -7.25 -7.30
CA THR A 266 -11.99 -6.45 -6.72
C THR A 266 -11.90 -6.64 -5.21
N TRP A 267 -10.85 -7.30 -4.75
CA TRP A 267 -10.43 -7.15 -3.36
C TRP A 267 -10.03 -5.69 -3.12
N THR A 268 -10.85 -4.96 -2.37
CA THR A 268 -10.78 -3.49 -2.30
C THR A 268 -9.50 -2.98 -1.63
N ARG A 269 -8.92 -3.72 -0.68
CA ARG A 269 -7.62 -3.36 -0.11
C ARG A 269 -6.48 -3.56 -1.12
N GLY A 270 -6.54 -4.58 -1.97
CA GLY A 270 -5.60 -4.75 -3.07
C GLY A 270 -5.67 -3.61 -4.08
N LEU A 271 -6.88 -3.21 -4.46
CA LEU A 271 -7.10 -2.02 -5.29
C LEU A 271 -6.49 -0.77 -4.64
N ALA A 272 -6.74 -0.56 -3.35
CA ALA A 272 -6.22 0.58 -2.61
C ALA A 272 -4.66 0.61 -2.59
N TRP A 273 -4.02 -0.55 -2.46
CA TRP A 273 -2.56 -0.66 -2.57
C TRP A 273 -2.05 -0.30 -3.97
N ALA A 274 -2.76 -0.67 -5.02
CA ALA A 274 -2.41 -0.23 -6.38
C ALA A 274 -2.55 1.28 -6.55
N MET A 275 -3.67 1.86 -6.10
CA MET A 275 -3.93 3.31 -6.14
C MET A 275 -2.78 4.08 -5.47
N LEU A 276 -2.41 3.67 -4.26
CA LEU A 276 -1.34 4.29 -3.48
C LEU A 276 0.03 4.06 -4.14
N GLY A 277 0.34 2.83 -4.55
CA GLY A 277 1.62 2.46 -5.13
C GLY A 277 1.90 3.21 -6.43
N TYR A 278 0.96 3.22 -7.38
CA TYR A 278 1.12 3.99 -8.62
C TYR A 278 1.26 5.49 -8.36
N ALA A 279 0.50 6.06 -7.43
CA ALA A 279 0.62 7.48 -7.10
C ALA A 279 1.98 7.83 -6.47
N GLU A 280 2.49 7.01 -5.55
CA GLU A 280 3.81 7.20 -4.93
C GLU A 280 4.96 7.06 -5.94
N GLU A 281 4.89 6.10 -6.86
CA GLU A 281 5.90 5.94 -7.91
C GLU A 281 5.86 7.10 -8.92
N LEU A 282 4.70 7.62 -9.29
CA LEU A 282 4.58 8.82 -10.12
C LEU A 282 5.23 10.04 -9.49
N GLU A 283 4.98 10.28 -8.19
CA GLU A 283 5.63 11.35 -7.42
C GLU A 283 7.14 11.17 -7.42
N PHE A 284 7.63 9.96 -7.19
CA PHE A 284 9.04 9.63 -7.17
C PHE A 284 9.70 9.81 -8.55
N PHE A 285 9.13 9.24 -9.59
CA PHE A 285 9.69 9.36 -10.95
C PHE A 285 9.74 10.81 -11.42
N LYS A 286 8.82 11.67 -10.98
CA LYS A 286 8.84 13.10 -11.30
C LYS A 286 10.16 13.77 -10.86
N THR A 287 10.79 13.29 -9.79
CA THR A 287 12.05 13.83 -9.24
C THR A 287 13.29 13.42 -10.05
N ILE A 288 13.20 12.43 -10.95
CA ILE A 288 14.31 11.88 -11.71
C ILE A 288 14.35 12.53 -13.10
N SER A 289 15.51 12.99 -13.56
CA SER A 289 15.62 13.53 -14.92
C SER A 289 15.36 12.45 -16.00
N PRO A 290 14.83 12.79 -17.19
CA PRO A 290 14.60 11.83 -18.26
C PRO A 290 15.87 11.07 -18.68
N ALA A 291 17.02 11.74 -18.70
CA ALA A 291 18.30 11.13 -19.04
C ALA A 291 18.69 10.05 -18.02
N LYS A 292 18.67 10.41 -16.71
CA LYS A 292 19.00 9.49 -15.62
C LYS A 292 18.02 8.31 -15.53
N PHE A 293 16.73 8.57 -15.79
CA PHE A 293 15.72 7.51 -15.83
C PHE A 293 15.99 6.50 -16.97
N LYS A 294 16.34 7.01 -18.16
CA LYS A 294 16.67 6.17 -19.34
C LYS A 294 17.97 5.40 -19.12
N GLU A 295 18.98 6.03 -18.52
CA GLU A 295 20.25 5.38 -18.17
C GLU A 295 20.02 4.19 -17.24
N ALA A 296 19.28 4.36 -16.15
CA ALA A 296 19.00 3.32 -15.16
C ALA A 296 18.09 2.22 -15.71
N THR A 297 17.04 2.57 -16.44
CA THR A 297 15.99 1.62 -16.81
C THR A 297 16.08 1.10 -18.23
N GLY A 298 16.74 1.83 -19.12
CA GLY A 298 16.72 1.61 -20.57
C GLY A 298 15.42 2.07 -21.25
N LEU A 299 14.48 2.69 -20.52
CA LEU A 299 13.13 3.01 -20.97
C LEU A 299 12.93 4.52 -21.13
N ASN A 300 11.98 4.89 -21.97
CA ASN A 300 11.54 6.26 -22.10
C ASN A 300 10.65 6.65 -20.91
N LYS A 301 11.05 7.65 -20.13
CA LYS A 301 10.33 8.11 -18.96
C LYS A 301 8.89 8.52 -19.24
N SER A 302 8.65 9.28 -20.34
CA SER A 302 7.30 9.76 -20.66
C SER A 302 6.33 8.63 -21.03
N GLU A 303 6.82 7.56 -21.67
CA GLU A 303 6.02 6.38 -21.98
C GLU A 303 5.64 5.62 -20.70
N VAL A 304 6.59 5.44 -19.79
CA VAL A 304 6.34 4.80 -18.48
C VAL A 304 5.34 5.62 -17.67
N LEU A 305 5.52 6.94 -17.59
CA LEU A 305 4.59 7.81 -16.87
C LEU A 305 3.17 7.74 -17.40
N LYS A 306 2.97 7.61 -18.73
CA LYS A 306 1.63 7.42 -19.32
C LYS A 306 0.94 6.17 -18.82
N VAL A 307 1.65 5.04 -18.76
CA VAL A 307 1.09 3.77 -18.27
C VAL A 307 0.74 3.89 -16.78
N TYR A 308 1.65 4.41 -15.98
CA TYR A 308 1.44 4.57 -14.53
C TYR A 308 0.31 5.55 -14.21
N GLU A 309 0.24 6.68 -14.93
CA GLU A 309 -0.83 7.66 -14.75
C GLU A 309 -2.20 7.08 -15.17
N ASN A 310 -2.23 6.30 -16.25
CA ASN A 310 -3.45 5.61 -16.67
C ASN A 310 -3.93 4.61 -15.60
N CYS A 311 -3.03 3.76 -15.08
CA CYS A 311 -3.36 2.83 -14.01
C CYS A 311 -3.83 3.55 -12.74
N ALA A 312 -3.12 4.60 -12.31
CA ALA A 312 -3.50 5.39 -11.15
C ALA A 312 -4.90 6.02 -11.30
N LYS A 313 -5.21 6.57 -12.49
CA LYS A 313 -6.53 7.14 -12.77
C LYS A 313 -7.62 6.09 -12.82
N GLN A 314 -7.42 5.01 -13.58
CA GLN A 314 -8.41 3.96 -13.75
C GLN A 314 -8.74 3.28 -12.40
N THR A 315 -7.74 2.95 -11.60
CA THR A 315 -7.96 2.34 -10.28
C THR A 315 -8.67 3.28 -9.31
N CYS A 316 -8.31 4.57 -9.30
CA CYS A 316 -9.00 5.58 -8.51
C CYS A 316 -10.44 5.84 -9.00
N ASP A 317 -10.67 5.85 -10.30
CA ASP A 317 -12.01 6.03 -10.87
C ASP A 317 -12.91 4.84 -10.58
N HIS A 318 -12.39 3.61 -10.68
CA HIS A 318 -13.11 2.40 -10.31
C HIS A 318 -13.47 2.39 -8.80
N TYR A 319 -12.53 2.78 -7.93
CA TYR A 319 -12.82 2.92 -6.50
C TYR A 319 -14.00 3.89 -6.26
N ILE A 320 -13.92 5.10 -6.82
CA ILE A 320 -14.93 6.15 -6.63
C ILE A 320 -16.31 5.73 -7.15
N LYS A 321 -16.34 5.06 -8.31
CA LYS A 321 -17.58 4.77 -9.03
C LYS A 321 -18.22 3.45 -8.61
N ASP A 322 -17.41 2.40 -8.48
CA ASP A 322 -17.91 1.02 -8.45
C ASP A 322 -17.70 0.33 -7.10
N CYS A 323 -16.71 0.74 -6.27
CA CYS A 323 -16.32 0.01 -5.06
C CYS A 323 -16.84 0.61 -3.75
N THR A 324 -17.40 1.83 -3.76
CA THR A 324 -17.73 2.57 -2.53
C THR A 324 -19.21 2.78 -2.33
N SER A 325 -19.62 2.80 -1.06
CA SER A 325 -20.87 3.37 -0.59
C SER A 325 -20.88 4.90 -0.75
N LEU A 326 -22.02 5.55 -0.44
CA LEU A 326 -22.20 6.99 -0.65
C LEU A 326 -21.17 7.82 0.12
N ASP A 327 -20.83 7.42 1.34
CA ASP A 327 -19.88 8.05 2.26
C ASP A 327 -18.39 7.78 1.93
N GLY A 328 -18.11 7.00 0.88
CA GLY A 328 -16.77 6.67 0.40
C GLY A 328 -16.10 5.49 1.07
N ILE A 329 -16.81 4.78 1.93
CA ILE A 329 -16.33 3.53 2.54
C ILE A 329 -16.61 2.35 1.61
N THR A 330 -15.72 1.37 1.60
CA THR A 330 -15.83 0.19 0.76
C THR A 330 -16.08 -1.08 1.57
N TYR A 331 -16.78 -2.04 1.00
CA TYR A 331 -16.83 -3.41 1.47
C TYR A 331 -15.55 -4.15 1.07
N TRP A 332 -15.29 -5.32 1.65
CA TRP A 332 -14.04 -6.06 1.47
C TRP A 332 -13.76 -6.49 0.02
N ASP A 333 -14.81 -6.70 -0.78
CA ASP A 333 -14.72 -7.01 -2.22
C ASP A 333 -15.95 -6.43 -2.94
N ASP A 334 -15.77 -5.84 -4.14
CA ASP A 334 -16.84 -5.22 -4.92
C ASP A 334 -17.83 -6.22 -5.52
N GLY A 335 -17.46 -7.48 -5.56
CA GLY A 335 -18.29 -8.60 -6.01
C GLY A 335 -18.64 -9.59 -4.89
N ALA A 336 -18.53 -9.20 -3.62
CA ALA A 336 -18.81 -10.06 -2.48
C ALA A 336 -20.23 -10.66 -2.58
N PRO A 337 -20.39 -11.97 -2.25
CA PRO A 337 -21.57 -12.75 -2.68
C PRO A 337 -22.89 -12.27 -2.09
N ASN A 338 -22.87 -11.59 -0.95
CA ASN A 338 -24.07 -11.12 -0.28
C ASN A 338 -24.31 -9.61 -0.38
N LEU A 339 -23.52 -8.86 -1.15
CA LEU A 339 -23.73 -7.41 -1.35
C LEU A 339 -25.14 -7.08 -1.82
N HIS A 340 -25.74 -7.96 -2.65
CA HIS A 340 -27.12 -7.81 -3.13
C HIS A 340 -28.16 -7.76 -2.01
N LYS A 341 -27.87 -8.31 -0.82
CA LYS A 341 -28.75 -8.28 0.36
C LYS A 341 -28.74 -6.93 1.07
N LEU A 342 -27.78 -6.07 0.76
CA LEU A 342 -27.68 -4.71 1.30
C LEU A 342 -28.53 -3.71 0.51
N GLY A 343 -29.27 -4.16 -0.48
CA GLY A 343 -30.10 -3.29 -1.34
C GLY A 343 -29.23 -2.35 -2.17
N ASP A 344 -29.60 -1.08 -2.22
CA ASP A 344 -28.89 -0.04 -3.00
C ASP A 344 -27.72 0.55 -2.19
N TRP A 345 -26.77 -0.30 -1.80
CA TRP A 345 -25.67 0.03 -0.93
C TRP A 345 -24.72 1.12 -1.49
N GLN A 346 -24.65 1.27 -2.81
CA GLN A 346 -23.84 2.30 -3.45
C GLN A 346 -24.44 3.70 -3.31
N ASN A 347 -25.75 3.82 -3.09
CA ASN A 347 -26.46 5.07 -2.89
C ASN A 347 -26.88 5.32 -1.42
N ALA A 348 -26.39 4.51 -0.49
CA ALA A 348 -26.52 4.68 0.95
C ALA A 348 -25.14 4.76 1.60
N ASP A 349 -25.05 5.31 2.80
CA ASP A 349 -23.83 5.22 3.61
C ASP A 349 -23.54 3.76 3.97
N ALA A 350 -22.27 3.40 4.10
CA ALA A 350 -21.89 2.04 4.44
C ALA A 350 -22.39 1.67 5.85
N ASP A 351 -22.92 0.47 6.00
CA ASP A 351 -23.33 -0.09 7.30
C ASP A 351 -22.27 -1.08 7.82
N PRO A 352 -21.40 -0.68 8.76
CA PRO A 352 -20.39 -1.57 9.31
C PRO A 352 -20.95 -2.60 10.29
N TYR A 353 -22.24 -2.54 10.63
CA TYR A 353 -22.92 -3.44 11.55
C TYR A 353 -23.88 -4.41 10.88
N ASN A 354 -23.90 -4.45 9.55
CA ASN A 354 -24.72 -5.38 8.80
C ASN A 354 -24.26 -6.84 8.98
N ASP A 355 -25.20 -7.79 8.82
CA ASP A 355 -24.94 -9.22 8.99
C ASP A 355 -24.59 -9.96 7.68
N HIS A 356 -24.32 -9.22 6.59
CA HIS A 356 -24.15 -9.81 5.26
C HIS A 356 -22.73 -9.78 4.76
N GLU A 357 -22.13 -8.59 4.64
CA GLU A 357 -20.77 -8.42 4.14
C GLU A 357 -20.04 -7.31 4.92
N PRO A 358 -18.83 -7.56 5.40
CA PRO A 358 -18.12 -6.55 6.18
C PRO A 358 -17.58 -5.41 5.31
N VAL A 359 -17.58 -4.22 5.85
CA VAL A 359 -16.80 -3.10 5.30
C VAL A 359 -15.31 -3.31 5.57
N ASP A 360 -14.44 -2.72 4.74
CA ASP A 360 -13.01 -2.65 5.01
C ASP A 360 -12.54 -1.19 5.13
N ALA A 361 -12.59 -0.66 6.34
CA ALA A 361 -12.12 0.68 6.64
C ALA A 361 -10.61 0.85 6.37
N SER A 362 -9.81 -0.23 6.46
CA SER A 362 -8.38 -0.18 6.13
C SER A 362 -8.16 0.04 4.63
N ALA A 363 -8.94 -0.61 3.77
CA ALA A 363 -8.92 -0.35 2.34
C ALA A 363 -9.26 1.11 2.03
N SER A 364 -10.29 1.65 2.68
CA SER A 364 -10.69 3.04 2.51
C SER A 364 -9.61 4.03 2.97
N ALA A 365 -8.91 3.74 4.08
CA ALA A 365 -7.82 4.58 4.57
C ALA A 365 -6.60 4.60 3.63
N ILE A 366 -6.28 3.46 3.02
CA ILE A 366 -5.21 3.35 2.03
C ILE A 366 -5.62 4.06 0.73
N ALA A 367 -6.86 3.86 0.29
CA ALA A 367 -7.40 4.51 -0.90
C ALA A 367 -7.42 6.04 -0.77
N ALA A 368 -7.80 6.58 0.41
CA ALA A 368 -7.74 8.02 0.68
C ALA A 368 -6.34 8.60 0.45
N GLN A 369 -5.28 7.87 0.86
CA GLN A 369 -3.90 8.30 0.61
C GLN A 369 -3.59 8.31 -0.89
N GLY A 370 -3.94 7.25 -1.62
CA GLY A 370 -3.75 7.16 -3.07
C GLY A 370 -4.47 8.29 -3.82
N LEU A 371 -5.73 8.54 -3.47
CA LEU A 371 -6.55 9.61 -4.03
C LEU A 371 -5.95 11.00 -3.78
N ILE A 372 -5.54 11.31 -2.55
CA ILE A 372 -4.93 12.60 -2.20
C ILE A 372 -3.61 12.80 -2.95
N ARG A 373 -2.76 11.77 -3.03
CA ARG A 373 -1.48 11.84 -3.74
C ARG A 373 -1.67 12.02 -5.23
N LEU A 374 -2.53 11.23 -5.86
CA LEU A 374 -2.85 11.38 -7.28
C LEU A 374 -3.43 12.77 -7.56
N GLY A 375 -4.32 13.25 -6.70
CA GLY A 375 -4.90 14.59 -6.82
C GLY A 375 -3.83 15.68 -6.79
N LYS A 376 -2.88 15.61 -5.87
CA LYS A 376 -1.75 16.55 -5.80
C LYS A 376 -0.80 16.42 -6.99
N TYR A 377 -0.50 15.21 -7.44
CA TYR A 377 0.36 14.95 -8.59
C TYR A 377 -0.19 15.55 -9.88
N LEU A 378 -1.49 15.40 -10.14
CA LEU A 378 -2.18 15.90 -11.33
C LEU A 378 -2.43 17.42 -11.29
N GLY A 379 -2.34 18.05 -10.11
CA GLY A 379 -2.52 19.49 -9.90
C GLY A 379 -3.98 19.92 -9.76
N ALA A 380 -4.18 21.23 -9.53
CA ALA A 380 -5.44 21.77 -9.06
C ALA A 380 -6.65 21.51 -9.97
N THR A 381 -6.47 21.49 -11.29
CA THR A 381 -7.58 21.28 -12.23
C THR A 381 -7.87 19.80 -12.46
N LYS A 382 -6.88 19.04 -12.94
CA LYS A 382 -7.06 17.62 -13.29
C LYS A 382 -7.16 16.72 -12.07
N GLY A 383 -6.54 17.13 -10.96
CA GLY A 383 -6.48 16.37 -9.71
C GLY A 383 -7.61 16.68 -8.73
N LYS A 384 -8.43 17.71 -8.97
CA LYS A 384 -9.45 18.17 -8.01
C LYS A 384 -10.39 17.05 -7.56
N LYS A 385 -10.92 16.25 -8.51
CA LYS A 385 -11.82 15.14 -8.22
C LYS A 385 -11.20 14.16 -7.22
N TYR A 386 -9.96 13.76 -7.47
CA TYR A 386 -9.26 12.75 -6.64
C TYR A 386 -8.92 13.32 -5.25
N LEU A 387 -8.40 14.54 -5.20
CA LEU A 387 -8.11 15.19 -3.92
C LEU A 387 -9.35 15.28 -3.04
N GLN A 388 -10.46 15.74 -3.59
CA GLN A 388 -11.70 15.88 -2.82
C GLN A 388 -12.33 14.54 -2.45
N ALA A 389 -12.26 13.53 -3.31
CA ALA A 389 -12.67 12.18 -2.96
C ALA A 389 -11.85 11.63 -1.77
N GLY A 390 -10.52 11.78 -1.81
CA GLY A 390 -9.67 11.35 -0.72
C GLY A 390 -9.92 12.11 0.60
N LEU A 391 -10.18 13.41 0.55
CA LEU A 391 -10.56 14.20 1.72
C LEU A 391 -11.93 13.78 2.27
N THR A 392 -12.90 13.45 1.40
CA THR A 392 -14.22 12.95 1.81
C THR A 392 -14.09 11.63 2.56
N VAL A 393 -13.35 10.67 2.02
CA VAL A 393 -13.08 9.38 2.68
C VAL A 393 -12.38 9.59 4.03
N ALA A 394 -11.35 10.44 4.07
CA ALA A 394 -10.65 10.75 5.31
C ALA A 394 -11.57 11.35 6.37
N LYS A 395 -12.48 12.27 5.98
CA LYS A 395 -13.47 12.87 6.88
C LYS A 395 -14.36 11.79 7.52
N THR A 396 -14.89 10.85 6.72
CA THR A 396 -15.70 9.73 7.22
C THR A 396 -14.93 8.87 8.21
N LEU A 397 -13.68 8.53 7.89
CA LEU A 397 -12.83 7.68 8.75
C LEU A 397 -12.40 8.36 10.06
N PHE A 398 -12.39 9.68 10.12
CA PHE A 398 -11.99 10.44 11.32
C PHE A 398 -13.11 10.57 12.35
N ASP A 399 -14.26 9.96 12.12
CA ASP A 399 -15.40 9.99 13.04
C ASP A 399 -15.93 8.58 13.33
N THR A 400 -16.91 8.50 14.22
CA THR A 400 -17.65 7.26 14.48
C THR A 400 -18.47 6.87 13.26
N PRO A 401 -18.62 5.56 12.98
CA PRO A 401 -18.21 4.41 13.79
C PRO A 401 -16.75 3.94 13.55
N TYR A 402 -16.01 4.54 12.63
CA TYR A 402 -14.70 4.06 12.19
C TYR A 402 -13.55 4.44 13.12
N LEU A 403 -13.59 5.61 13.75
CA LEU A 403 -12.56 6.05 14.69
C LEU A 403 -12.84 5.55 16.10
N SER A 404 -11.98 4.72 16.65
CA SER A 404 -12.06 4.26 18.05
C SER A 404 -11.63 5.35 19.04
N THR A 405 -12.58 5.89 19.78
CA THR A 405 -12.31 6.87 20.87
C THR A 405 -12.15 6.22 22.24
N LYS A 406 -12.44 4.91 22.38
CA LYS A 406 -12.36 4.17 23.65
C LYS A 406 -10.91 4.05 24.12
N ALA A 407 -10.63 4.47 25.35
CA ALA A 407 -9.28 4.50 25.92
C ALA A 407 -8.67 3.11 26.13
N ASN A 408 -9.49 2.10 26.44
CA ASN A 408 -9.07 0.73 26.68
C ASN A 408 -8.96 -0.12 25.40
N HIS A 409 -9.37 0.43 24.24
CA HIS A 409 -9.27 -0.23 22.94
C HIS A 409 -7.98 0.18 22.23
N GLN A 410 -7.10 -0.77 21.90
CA GLN A 410 -5.81 -0.51 21.27
C GLN A 410 -5.91 -0.14 19.78
N GLY A 411 -6.90 -0.65 19.04
CA GLY A 411 -7.14 -0.30 17.64
C GLY A 411 -7.58 1.15 17.50
N LEU A 412 -7.04 1.85 16.49
CA LEU A 412 -7.42 3.23 16.14
C LEU A 412 -8.55 3.24 15.13
N LEU A 413 -8.42 2.46 14.07
CA LEU A 413 -9.41 2.28 13.01
C LEU A 413 -10.20 1.00 13.28
N LEU A 414 -11.51 1.09 13.25
CA LEU A 414 -12.45 -0.01 13.44
C LEU A 414 -13.00 -0.49 12.11
N HIS A 415 -13.62 -1.69 12.10
CA HIS A 415 -14.27 -2.26 10.93
C HIS A 415 -13.30 -2.48 9.75
N SER A 416 -12.09 -2.95 10.06
CA SER A 416 -11.09 -3.36 9.08
C SER A 416 -11.05 -4.87 8.97
N ILE A 417 -10.82 -5.38 7.79
CA ILE A 417 -10.77 -6.83 7.50
C ILE A 417 -9.31 -7.23 7.24
N TYR A 418 -8.90 -8.39 7.77
CA TYR A 418 -7.61 -8.96 7.45
C TYR A 418 -7.70 -9.99 6.32
N HIS A 419 -8.42 -11.09 6.51
CA HIS A 419 -8.52 -12.16 5.51
C HIS A 419 -9.88 -12.86 5.59
N TRP A 420 -10.90 -12.23 4.99
CA TRP A 420 -12.28 -12.72 5.06
C TRP A 420 -12.48 -14.13 4.50
N PRO A 421 -11.93 -14.48 3.30
CA PRO A 421 -12.12 -15.83 2.72
C PRO A 421 -11.57 -16.97 3.59
N ASN A 422 -10.55 -16.71 4.40
CA ASN A 422 -9.98 -17.71 5.33
C ASN A 422 -10.63 -17.68 6.72
N HIS A 423 -11.69 -16.89 6.91
CA HIS A 423 -12.39 -16.74 8.20
C HIS A 423 -11.50 -16.28 9.36
N TRP A 424 -10.36 -15.63 9.08
CA TRP A 424 -9.45 -15.16 10.11
C TRP A 424 -9.99 -13.94 10.87
N ASP A 425 -10.95 -13.23 10.27
CA ASP A 425 -11.64 -12.10 10.88
C ASP A 425 -12.90 -12.51 11.66
N HIS A 426 -13.24 -13.80 11.65
CA HIS A 426 -14.41 -14.34 12.38
C HIS A 426 -14.05 -14.57 13.85
N VAL A 427 -13.66 -13.50 14.55
CA VAL A 427 -13.48 -13.52 16.00
C VAL A 427 -14.78 -13.09 16.66
N PRO A 428 -15.17 -13.67 17.82
CA PRO A 428 -16.35 -13.23 18.55
C PRO A 428 -16.27 -11.72 18.78
N ALA A 429 -17.36 -11.01 18.44
CA ALA A 429 -17.47 -9.58 18.73
C ALA A 429 -17.20 -9.35 20.21
N GLY A 430 -16.23 -8.48 20.50
CA GLY A 430 -15.82 -8.17 21.85
C GLY A 430 -15.64 -6.69 22.10
#